data_b0ffb28f921aaa2fadc852ec854f36e6
#
_entry.id   b0ffb28f921aaa2fadc852ec854f36e6
#
_cell.length_a   1.000
_cell.length_b   1.000
_cell.length_c   1.000
_cell.angle_alpha   90.00
_cell.angle_beta   90.00
_cell.angle_gamma   90.00
#
_symmetry.space_group_name_H-M   'P 1'
#
loop_
_entity.id
_entity.type
_entity.pdbx_description
1 polymer ?
#
loop_
_entity_poly.entity_id
_entity_poly.type
_entity_poly.pdbx_seq_one_letter_code
_entity_poly.pdbx_strand_id
1 'polypeptide(L)'
;RKNVKTIAVIGPNANSRDALIGNYYGTSSRYITPLEGLQQYLGEDTRVLYAEGCHLYKDKVQGLAEEKDRFKEALIMAEQSDVVVMCLGLDATIEGEEGDAGNEYASGDKLGLMLPGLQEELLEAVAAVGKPVILVLSAGSAIDLSWAEEHVDAIIDSWYPGARGGKAVAEAIFGEYSPSGKLPVTFYQGTENLPEFTDYSMAHRTYRYTNENVLYPFGYGLHYGETNYDGMSVDKAESDVNESVEVFVNVTNDSRYTVNEIVQLYIRHVDAAEYEPGYQLKGIEVVKLEPYETKKVKLTLSPRDFAVIEEDGSCVAVPGIYEISAGGQQPDDRSTKLTGKRTERIDITRCGEKTGVDY
;
A
#
# COMPACT_ATOMS: atom_id res chain seq x y z
N ARG A 1 -0.64 -24.97 6.54
CA ARG A 1 0.06 -24.03 7.42
C ARG A 1 0.81 -24.70 8.57
N LYS A 2 0.25 -25.66 9.28
CA LYS A 2 0.94 -26.44 10.33
C LYS A 2 1.93 -27.51 9.80
N ASN A 3 2.08 -27.63 8.48
CA ASN A 3 2.89 -28.64 7.85
C ASN A 3 4.13 -28.09 7.15
N VAL A 4 4.44 -26.79 7.27
CA VAL A 4 5.67 -26.20 6.76
C VAL A 4 6.82 -26.64 7.65
N LYS A 5 7.77 -27.36 7.08
CA LYS A 5 8.95 -27.92 7.80
C LYS A 5 10.18 -27.05 7.63
N THR A 6 10.29 -26.37 6.52
CA THR A 6 11.45 -25.53 6.21
C THR A 6 11.01 -24.25 5.51
N ILE A 7 11.47 -23.10 6.00
CA ILE A 7 11.28 -21.80 5.39
C ILE A 7 12.66 -21.24 5.02
N ALA A 8 12.79 -20.67 3.83
CA ALA A 8 13.93 -19.84 3.47
C ALA A 8 13.56 -18.37 3.65
N VAL A 9 14.39 -17.61 4.35
CA VAL A 9 14.28 -16.16 4.51
C VAL A 9 15.44 -15.53 3.77
N ILE A 10 15.18 -14.83 2.68
CA ILE A 10 16.19 -14.39 1.73
C ILE A 10 16.06 -12.88 1.49
N GLY A 11 17.17 -12.21 1.37
CA GLY A 11 17.22 -10.80 0.99
C GLY A 11 18.01 -9.92 1.95
N PRO A 12 18.49 -8.76 1.50
CA PRO A 12 19.30 -7.84 2.31
C PRO A 12 18.53 -7.28 3.51
N ASN A 13 17.21 -7.14 3.42
CA ASN A 13 16.38 -6.61 4.50
C ASN A 13 15.94 -7.68 5.52
N ALA A 14 16.21 -8.96 5.25
CA ALA A 14 15.77 -10.06 6.11
C ALA A 14 16.30 -9.95 7.55
N ASN A 15 17.56 -9.54 7.72
CA ASN A 15 18.22 -9.38 9.02
C ASN A 15 18.77 -7.97 9.25
N SER A 16 18.22 -6.97 8.57
CA SER A 16 18.60 -5.58 8.73
C SER A 16 17.78 -4.90 9.83
N ARG A 17 18.45 -4.16 10.71
CA ARG A 17 17.77 -3.28 11.67
C ARG A 17 17.42 -1.93 11.04
N ASP A 18 18.22 -1.49 10.07
CA ASP A 18 18.00 -0.22 9.38
C ASP A 18 16.73 -0.27 8.52
N ALA A 19 16.38 -1.44 7.99
CA ALA A 19 15.13 -1.67 7.29
C ALA A 19 13.86 -1.67 8.20
N LEU A 20 14.03 -1.63 9.53
CA LEU A 20 12.90 -1.51 10.46
C LEU A 20 12.55 -0.04 10.76
N ILE A 21 13.50 0.86 10.58
CA ILE A 21 13.43 2.24 11.02
C ILE A 21 13.66 3.16 9.82
N GLY A 22 12.77 4.08 9.58
CA GLY A 22 12.99 5.15 8.59
C GLY A 22 13.88 6.25 9.18
N ASN A 23 13.91 7.39 8.51
CA ASN A 23 14.55 8.59 9.06
C ASN A 23 13.82 9.13 10.29
N TYR A 24 14.47 9.99 11.07
CA TYR A 24 13.89 10.66 12.25
C TYR A 24 13.42 9.69 13.34
N TYR A 25 14.14 8.59 13.53
CA TYR A 25 13.80 7.55 14.51
C TYR A 25 14.48 7.79 15.86
N GLY A 26 13.87 7.23 16.91
CA GLY A 26 14.50 7.07 18.21
C GLY A 26 15.19 5.71 18.36
N THR A 27 16.05 5.58 19.37
CA THR A 27 16.71 4.32 19.67
C THR A 27 15.77 3.42 20.48
N SER A 28 15.51 2.22 19.97
CA SER A 28 14.74 1.19 20.69
C SER A 28 15.65 0.34 21.59
N SER A 29 15.10 -0.10 22.71
CA SER A 29 15.77 -1.07 23.59
C SER A 29 15.93 -2.46 22.97
N ARG A 30 15.12 -2.79 21.94
CA ARG A 30 15.13 -4.05 21.24
C ARG A 30 14.58 -3.92 19.83
N TYR A 31 15.27 -4.52 18.88
CA TYR A 31 14.84 -4.68 17.49
C TYR A 31 14.55 -6.15 17.21
N ILE A 32 13.53 -6.41 16.39
CA ILE A 32 13.17 -7.75 15.90
C ILE A 32 13.07 -7.66 14.38
N THR A 33 14.07 -8.21 13.70
CA THR A 33 14.10 -8.28 12.22
C THR A 33 13.11 -9.30 11.69
N PRO A 34 12.73 -9.29 10.40
CA PRO A 34 11.90 -10.32 9.79
C PRO A 34 12.42 -11.74 10.07
N LEU A 35 13.73 -11.96 9.92
CA LEU A 35 14.36 -13.25 10.23
C LEU A 35 14.14 -13.63 11.70
N GLU A 36 14.45 -12.76 12.64
CA GLU A 36 14.27 -13.02 14.06
C GLU A 36 12.79 -13.24 14.42
N GLY A 37 11.88 -12.45 13.84
CA GLY A 37 10.45 -12.61 14.06
C GLY A 37 9.92 -13.96 13.59
N LEU A 38 10.33 -14.42 12.41
CA LEU A 38 9.98 -15.75 11.90
C LEU A 38 10.58 -16.88 12.75
N GLN A 39 11.84 -16.76 13.16
CA GLN A 39 12.47 -17.75 14.05
C GLN A 39 11.76 -17.85 15.41
N GLN A 40 11.39 -16.70 16.00
CA GLN A 40 10.66 -16.69 17.29
C GLN A 40 9.24 -17.27 17.17
N TYR A 41 8.56 -16.99 16.05
CA TYR A 41 7.21 -17.47 15.82
C TYR A 41 7.16 -18.98 15.58
N LEU A 42 8.09 -19.51 14.80
CA LEU A 42 8.12 -20.91 14.39
C LEU A 42 8.73 -21.83 15.45
N GLY A 43 9.59 -21.30 16.32
CA GLY A 43 10.28 -22.10 17.34
C GLY A 43 11.18 -23.20 16.77
N GLU A 44 11.23 -24.35 17.43
CA GLU A 44 12.12 -25.45 17.09
C GLU A 44 11.53 -26.46 16.08
N ASP A 45 10.23 -26.36 15.80
CA ASP A 45 9.51 -27.33 14.97
C ASP A 45 9.71 -27.11 13.47
N THR A 46 10.17 -25.91 13.07
CA THR A 46 10.38 -25.53 11.66
C THR A 46 11.80 -25.02 11.47
N ARG A 47 12.47 -25.57 10.46
CA ARG A 47 13.80 -25.08 10.06
C ARG A 47 13.67 -23.74 9.35
N VAL A 48 14.44 -22.74 9.80
CA VAL A 48 14.56 -21.45 9.15
C VAL A 48 15.95 -21.36 8.52
N LEU A 49 16.02 -21.35 7.20
CA LEU A 49 17.24 -21.12 6.43
C LEU A 49 17.36 -19.63 6.12
N TYR A 50 18.56 -19.09 6.09
CA TYR A 50 18.80 -17.68 5.80
C TYR A 50 19.92 -17.51 4.77
N ALA A 51 19.69 -16.60 3.83
CA ALA A 51 20.73 -16.08 2.93
C ALA A 51 20.45 -14.59 2.66
N GLU A 52 21.50 -13.76 2.68
CA GLU A 52 21.37 -12.36 2.27
C GLU A 52 21.09 -12.23 0.76
N GLY A 53 21.67 -13.10 -0.06
CA GLY A 53 21.44 -13.21 -1.49
C GLY A 53 22.13 -12.12 -2.32
N CYS A 54 21.99 -10.86 -1.95
CA CYS A 54 22.66 -9.73 -2.60
C CYS A 54 22.92 -8.59 -1.59
N HIS A 55 23.68 -7.59 -1.99
CA HIS A 55 23.80 -6.34 -1.26
C HIS A 55 22.53 -5.49 -1.46
N LEU A 56 22.27 -4.56 -0.55
CA LEU A 56 21.07 -3.68 -0.60
C LEU A 56 20.98 -2.92 -1.93
N TYR A 57 22.09 -2.36 -2.44
CA TYR A 57 22.10 -1.57 -3.68
C TYR A 57 23.33 -1.75 -4.56
N LYS A 58 24.37 -2.43 -4.09
CA LYS A 58 25.59 -2.62 -4.87
C LYS A 58 25.54 -3.93 -5.66
N ASP A 59 26.17 -3.94 -6.82
CA ASP A 59 26.31 -5.15 -7.64
C ASP A 59 27.17 -6.21 -6.97
N LYS A 60 28.05 -5.79 -6.06
CA LYS A 60 28.99 -6.65 -5.31
C LYS A 60 28.91 -6.38 -3.82
N VAL A 61 28.95 -7.43 -3.04
CA VAL A 61 28.92 -7.33 -1.57
C VAL A 61 30.16 -6.60 -1.03
N GLN A 62 31.30 -6.82 -1.68
CA GLN A 62 32.59 -6.16 -1.38
C GLN A 62 33.46 -6.10 -2.64
N GLY A 63 34.49 -5.26 -2.62
CA GLY A 63 35.33 -5.01 -3.80
C GLY A 63 36.04 -6.21 -4.42
N LEU A 64 36.26 -7.29 -3.69
CA LEU A 64 36.87 -8.54 -4.17
C LEU A 64 35.82 -9.61 -4.50
N ALA A 65 34.56 -9.38 -4.24
CA ALA A 65 33.50 -10.33 -4.56
C ALA A 65 33.20 -10.34 -6.06
N GLU A 66 32.74 -11.46 -6.55
CA GLU A 66 32.15 -11.60 -7.89
C GLU A 66 30.72 -11.04 -7.84
N GLU A 67 30.23 -10.55 -8.98
CA GLU A 67 28.82 -10.20 -9.15
C GLU A 67 27.96 -11.45 -8.94
N LYS A 68 26.84 -11.29 -8.18
CA LYS A 68 25.93 -12.41 -7.87
C LYS A 68 26.56 -13.59 -7.11
N ASP A 69 27.68 -13.38 -6.41
CA ASP A 69 28.38 -14.45 -5.69
C ASP A 69 27.51 -15.13 -4.62
N ARG A 70 26.56 -14.42 -4.00
CA ARG A 70 25.63 -14.94 -2.99
C ARG A 70 24.33 -15.51 -3.54
N PHE A 71 24.03 -15.36 -4.84
CA PHE A 71 22.83 -15.92 -5.45
C PHE A 71 22.77 -17.45 -5.29
N LYS A 72 23.89 -18.13 -5.46
CA LYS A 72 23.96 -19.60 -5.35
C LYS A 72 23.53 -20.10 -3.96
N GLU A 73 23.95 -19.42 -2.91
CA GLU A 73 23.53 -19.76 -1.55
C GLU A 73 22.02 -19.55 -1.39
N ALA A 74 21.48 -18.41 -1.84
CA ALA A 74 20.06 -18.11 -1.79
C ALA A 74 19.21 -19.15 -2.55
N LEU A 75 19.64 -19.54 -3.75
CA LEU A 75 18.97 -20.56 -4.56
C LEU A 75 18.97 -21.93 -3.88
N ILE A 76 20.09 -22.36 -3.30
CA ILE A 76 20.16 -23.61 -2.52
C ILE A 76 19.19 -23.57 -1.32
N MET A 77 19.11 -22.44 -0.60
CA MET A 77 18.17 -22.30 0.51
C MET A 77 16.71 -22.35 0.02
N ALA A 78 16.41 -21.71 -1.11
CA ALA A 78 15.08 -21.77 -1.73
C ALA A 78 14.71 -23.18 -2.15
N GLU A 79 15.59 -23.91 -2.84
CA GLU A 79 15.38 -25.30 -3.29
C GLU A 79 15.06 -26.24 -2.12
N GLN A 80 15.72 -26.05 -0.97
CA GLN A 80 15.55 -26.89 0.21
C GLN A 80 14.39 -26.48 1.11
N SER A 81 13.63 -25.44 0.76
CA SER A 81 12.50 -24.93 1.54
C SER A 81 11.15 -25.39 0.98
N ASP A 82 10.12 -25.29 1.80
CA ASP A 82 8.72 -25.47 1.42
C ASP A 82 8.11 -24.15 0.94
N VAL A 83 8.61 -23.02 1.45
CA VAL A 83 8.19 -21.65 1.11
C VAL A 83 9.36 -20.69 1.31
N VAL A 84 9.40 -19.65 0.50
CA VAL A 84 10.41 -18.59 0.56
C VAL A 84 9.76 -17.28 1.02
N VAL A 85 10.38 -16.59 1.96
CA VAL A 85 10.08 -15.23 2.35
C VAL A 85 11.22 -14.36 1.87
N MET A 86 10.96 -13.57 0.82
CA MET A 86 11.90 -12.60 0.27
C MET A 86 11.73 -11.28 1.02
N CYS A 87 12.80 -10.74 1.59
CA CYS A 87 12.81 -9.45 2.31
C CYS A 87 13.69 -8.47 1.51
N LEU A 88 13.03 -7.64 0.72
CA LEU A 88 13.65 -6.72 -0.23
C LEU A 88 13.18 -5.29 0.00
N GLY A 89 13.85 -4.34 -0.65
CA GLY A 89 13.46 -2.94 -0.64
C GLY A 89 14.61 -1.99 -0.31
N LEU A 90 14.31 -1.02 0.48
CA LEU A 90 15.19 0.09 0.88
C LEU A 90 15.47 0.06 2.38
N ASP A 91 16.29 0.98 2.83
CA ASP A 91 16.43 1.37 4.23
C ASP A 91 16.86 2.85 4.32
N ALA A 92 16.93 3.38 5.53
CA ALA A 92 17.27 4.79 5.77
C ALA A 92 18.67 5.20 5.27
N THR A 93 19.55 4.27 4.89
CA THR A 93 20.89 4.59 4.35
C THR A 93 20.86 4.93 2.87
N ILE A 94 19.80 4.57 2.17
CA ILE A 94 19.61 4.85 0.73
C ILE A 94 18.32 5.57 0.40
N GLU A 95 17.38 5.68 1.33
CA GLU A 95 16.16 6.47 1.22
C GLU A 95 16.11 7.43 2.41
N GLY A 96 16.80 8.56 2.29
CA GLY A 96 16.95 9.54 3.33
C GLY A 96 16.60 10.95 2.88
N GLU A 97 16.86 11.92 3.73
CA GLU A 97 16.79 13.33 3.39
C GLU A 97 17.92 13.70 2.44
N GLU A 98 17.70 14.73 1.62
CA GLU A 98 18.74 15.24 0.72
C GLU A 98 20.02 15.58 1.47
N GLY A 99 21.14 15.02 1.02
CA GLY A 99 22.47 15.22 1.63
C GLY A 99 22.80 14.28 2.79
N ASP A 100 21.84 13.52 3.31
CA ASP A 100 22.07 12.60 4.45
C ASP A 100 22.52 11.21 4.02
N ALA A 101 22.13 10.77 2.82
CA ALA A 101 22.46 9.44 2.34
C ALA A 101 23.74 9.42 1.52
N GLY A 102 24.68 8.57 1.90
CA GLY A 102 25.90 8.30 1.14
C GLY A 102 25.72 7.19 0.10
N ASN A 103 24.66 7.26 -0.70
CA ASN A 103 24.32 6.25 -1.71
C ASN A 103 24.79 6.66 -3.12
N GLU A 104 24.51 5.81 -4.11
CA GLU A 104 24.80 6.07 -5.52
C GLU A 104 23.96 7.23 -6.11
N TYR A 105 22.87 7.60 -5.45
CA TYR A 105 21.97 8.70 -5.84
C TYR A 105 22.43 10.07 -5.34
N ALA A 106 23.51 10.13 -4.60
CA ALA A 106 24.23 11.34 -4.13
C ALA A 106 23.46 12.28 -3.20
N SER A 107 22.13 12.28 -3.18
CA SER A 107 21.30 13.21 -2.41
C SER A 107 20.28 12.54 -1.48
N GLY A 108 20.16 11.23 -1.50
CA GLY A 108 19.17 10.50 -0.70
C GLY A 108 17.87 10.18 -1.43
N ASP A 109 17.48 10.97 -2.42
CA ASP A 109 16.32 10.68 -3.26
C ASP A 109 16.65 9.61 -4.30
N LYS A 110 15.78 8.63 -4.46
CA LYS A 110 15.92 7.63 -5.52
C LYS A 110 15.55 8.21 -6.88
N LEU A 111 16.27 7.81 -7.93
CA LEU A 111 16.07 8.29 -9.30
C LEU A 111 14.95 7.57 -10.04
N GLY A 112 14.47 6.45 -9.55
CA GLY A 112 13.46 5.63 -10.17
C GLY A 112 12.64 4.86 -9.14
N LEU A 113 11.73 4.02 -9.62
CA LEU A 113 10.84 3.20 -8.77
C LEU A 113 11.31 1.75 -8.64
N MET A 114 12.38 1.35 -9.32
CA MET A 114 12.88 -0.03 -9.30
C MET A 114 13.49 -0.40 -7.94
N LEU A 115 13.50 -1.69 -7.63
CA LEU A 115 14.32 -2.22 -6.54
C LEU A 115 15.81 -1.93 -6.83
N PRO A 116 16.59 -1.49 -5.85
CA PRO A 116 17.98 -1.11 -6.08
C PRO A 116 18.90 -2.32 -6.27
N GLY A 117 20.00 -2.10 -6.99
CA GLY A 117 21.06 -3.10 -7.21
C GLY A 117 20.55 -4.37 -7.89
N LEU A 118 20.88 -5.52 -7.32
CA LEU A 118 20.52 -6.83 -7.87
C LEU A 118 19.30 -7.48 -7.22
N GLN A 119 18.47 -6.71 -6.51
CA GLN A 119 17.36 -7.27 -5.73
C GLN A 119 16.28 -7.89 -6.63
N GLU A 120 15.93 -7.24 -7.75
CA GLU A 120 14.93 -7.76 -8.68
C GLU A 120 15.42 -9.04 -9.35
N GLU A 121 16.67 -9.06 -9.84
CA GLU A 121 17.25 -10.25 -10.43
C GLU A 121 17.35 -11.41 -9.42
N LEU A 122 17.60 -11.13 -8.14
CA LEU A 122 17.56 -12.14 -7.09
C LEU A 122 16.14 -12.69 -6.91
N LEU A 123 15.12 -11.83 -6.90
CA LEU A 123 13.71 -12.22 -6.80
C LEU A 123 13.31 -13.12 -7.96
N GLU A 124 13.67 -12.75 -9.19
CA GLU A 124 13.44 -13.53 -10.40
C GLU A 124 14.08 -14.92 -10.30
N ALA A 125 15.36 -14.96 -9.93
CA ALA A 125 16.10 -16.22 -9.81
C ALA A 125 15.51 -17.14 -8.74
N VAL A 126 15.08 -16.60 -7.60
CA VAL A 126 14.43 -17.36 -6.52
C VAL A 126 13.05 -17.85 -6.92
N ALA A 127 12.24 -17.03 -7.58
CA ALA A 127 10.92 -17.43 -8.06
C ALA A 127 11.02 -18.55 -9.11
N ALA A 128 12.05 -18.52 -9.95
CA ALA A 128 12.30 -19.57 -10.94
C ALA A 128 12.60 -20.96 -10.33
N VAL A 129 12.92 -21.04 -9.04
CA VAL A 129 13.03 -22.32 -8.30
C VAL A 129 11.69 -23.03 -8.19
N GLY A 130 10.57 -22.31 -8.32
CA GLY A 130 9.22 -22.87 -8.32
C GLY A 130 8.68 -23.21 -6.94
N LYS A 131 9.17 -22.58 -5.90
CA LYS A 131 8.58 -22.62 -4.54
C LYS A 131 7.64 -21.45 -4.36
N PRO A 132 6.61 -21.55 -3.48
CA PRO A 132 5.81 -20.39 -3.12
C PRO A 132 6.69 -19.27 -2.54
N VAL A 133 6.50 -18.04 -3.05
CA VAL A 133 7.27 -16.86 -2.66
C VAL A 133 6.36 -15.82 -2.04
N ILE A 134 6.72 -15.36 -0.84
CA ILE A 134 6.11 -14.22 -0.17
C ILE A 134 7.13 -13.09 -0.18
N LEU A 135 6.83 -12.01 -0.89
CA LEU A 135 7.65 -10.79 -0.87
C LEU A 135 7.25 -9.91 0.31
N VAL A 136 8.20 -9.58 1.17
CA VAL A 136 8.09 -8.56 2.22
C VAL A 136 8.92 -7.36 1.77
N LEU A 137 8.23 -6.32 1.36
CA LEU A 137 8.84 -5.07 0.92
C LEU A 137 9.06 -4.14 2.12
N SER A 138 10.23 -3.57 2.22
CA SER A 138 10.56 -2.49 3.17
C SER A 138 10.96 -1.24 2.37
N ALA A 139 10.13 -0.21 2.39
CA ALA A 139 10.40 1.05 1.69
C ALA A 139 9.54 2.17 2.30
N GLY A 140 10.00 3.40 2.26
CA GLY A 140 9.22 4.58 2.68
C GLY A 140 8.42 5.23 1.54
N SER A 141 8.58 4.73 0.32
CA SER A 141 7.96 5.26 -0.90
C SER A 141 7.54 4.14 -1.85
N ALA A 142 6.80 4.48 -2.90
CA ALA A 142 6.36 3.52 -3.90
C ALA A 142 7.53 2.86 -4.64
N ILE A 143 7.42 1.57 -4.87
CA ILE A 143 8.34 0.76 -5.68
C ILE A 143 7.55 0.16 -6.84
N ASP A 144 8.14 0.10 -8.03
CA ASP A 144 7.56 -0.66 -9.14
C ASP A 144 7.72 -2.15 -8.88
N LEU A 145 6.61 -2.81 -8.63
CA LEU A 145 6.52 -4.25 -8.37
C LEU A 145 5.81 -4.98 -9.50
N SER A 146 5.82 -4.42 -10.72
CA SER A 146 5.09 -4.98 -11.87
C SER A 146 5.45 -6.43 -12.14
N TRP A 147 6.75 -6.75 -12.08
CA TRP A 147 7.18 -8.13 -12.23
C TRP A 147 6.71 -9.01 -11.06
N ALA A 148 6.84 -8.52 -9.84
CA ALA A 148 6.46 -9.27 -8.64
C ALA A 148 4.94 -9.56 -8.59
N GLU A 149 4.09 -8.61 -9.02
CA GLU A 149 2.62 -8.81 -9.06
C GLU A 149 2.22 -10.07 -9.84
N GLU A 150 2.96 -10.40 -10.91
CA GLU A 150 2.65 -11.52 -11.79
C GLU A 150 3.32 -12.84 -11.39
N HIS A 151 4.39 -12.79 -10.56
CA HIS A 151 5.28 -13.94 -10.37
C HIS A 151 5.44 -14.42 -8.93
N VAL A 152 4.94 -13.68 -7.94
CA VAL A 152 5.00 -14.11 -6.53
C VAL A 152 3.59 -14.39 -5.97
N ASP A 153 3.51 -15.23 -4.94
CA ASP A 153 2.23 -15.67 -4.39
C ASP A 153 1.59 -14.64 -3.45
N ALA A 154 2.40 -13.79 -2.82
CA ALA A 154 1.92 -12.71 -1.96
C ALA A 154 2.94 -11.60 -1.80
N ILE A 155 2.46 -10.37 -1.65
CA ILE A 155 3.26 -9.18 -1.36
C ILE A 155 2.76 -8.54 -0.07
N ILE A 156 3.66 -8.30 0.85
CA ILE A 156 3.42 -7.54 2.08
C ILE A 156 4.27 -6.28 2.02
N ASP A 157 3.64 -5.13 1.85
CA ASP A 157 4.29 -3.85 2.03
C ASP A 157 4.34 -3.55 3.54
N SER A 158 5.52 -3.68 4.11
CA SER A 158 5.74 -3.46 5.53
C SER A 158 6.12 -2.02 5.87
N TRP A 159 6.38 -1.19 4.86
CA TRP A 159 7.00 0.13 5.04
C TRP A 159 8.28 0.00 5.87
N TYR A 160 8.55 0.93 6.76
CA TYR A 160 9.51 0.80 7.86
C TYR A 160 8.74 0.46 9.13
N PRO A 161 8.62 -0.83 9.49
CA PRO A 161 7.57 -1.30 10.41
C PRO A 161 7.88 -1.05 11.89
N GLY A 162 8.99 -0.38 12.19
CA GLY A 162 9.42 -0.08 13.54
C GLY A 162 10.15 -1.24 14.23
N ALA A 163 10.60 -0.99 15.44
CA ALA A 163 11.52 -1.86 16.18
C ALA A 163 11.06 -3.33 16.34
N ARG A 164 9.76 -3.59 16.29
CA ARG A 164 9.19 -4.95 16.40
C ARG A 164 8.54 -5.41 15.10
N GLY A 165 8.89 -4.80 13.99
CA GLY A 165 8.29 -5.07 12.67
C GLY A 165 8.39 -6.52 12.25
N GLY A 166 9.52 -7.20 12.49
CA GLY A 166 9.67 -8.61 12.16
C GLY A 166 8.68 -9.52 12.88
N LYS A 167 8.29 -9.18 14.12
CA LYS A 167 7.22 -9.89 14.82
C LYS A 167 5.88 -9.71 14.11
N ALA A 168 5.52 -8.47 13.76
CA ALA A 168 4.27 -8.17 13.07
C ALA A 168 4.20 -8.85 11.68
N VAL A 169 5.31 -8.84 10.93
CA VAL A 169 5.42 -9.55 9.65
C VAL A 169 5.19 -11.05 9.82
N ALA A 170 5.83 -11.68 10.80
CA ALA A 170 5.63 -13.11 11.06
C ALA A 170 4.17 -13.41 11.43
N GLU A 171 3.57 -12.65 12.33
CA GLU A 171 2.17 -12.80 12.74
C GLU A 171 1.20 -12.62 11.57
N ALA A 172 1.47 -11.67 10.65
CA ALA A 172 0.69 -11.49 9.43
C ALA A 172 0.80 -12.71 8.51
N ILE A 173 2.03 -13.17 8.19
CA ILE A 173 2.27 -14.33 7.32
C ILE A 173 1.53 -15.58 7.82
N PHE A 174 1.52 -15.80 9.12
CA PHE A 174 0.88 -16.97 9.72
C PHE A 174 -0.60 -16.77 10.08
N GLY A 175 -1.15 -15.59 9.87
CA GLY A 175 -2.57 -15.29 10.01
C GLY A 175 -3.03 -15.19 11.47
N GLU A 176 -2.18 -14.71 12.38
CA GLU A 176 -2.56 -14.36 13.75
C GLU A 176 -3.53 -13.16 13.76
N TYR A 177 -3.42 -12.29 12.77
CA TYR A 177 -4.38 -11.26 12.47
C TYR A 177 -4.56 -11.11 10.97
N SER A 178 -5.68 -10.54 10.57
CA SER A 178 -5.92 -10.16 9.17
C SER A 178 -5.35 -8.77 8.92
N PRO A 179 -4.45 -8.57 7.95
CA PRO A 179 -4.00 -7.24 7.54
C PRO A 179 -5.19 -6.34 7.19
N SER A 180 -5.07 -5.05 7.45
CA SER A 180 -6.12 -4.06 7.14
C SER A 180 -5.57 -2.79 6.49
N GLY A 181 -4.26 -2.70 6.33
CA GLY A 181 -3.59 -1.52 5.75
C GLY A 181 -4.07 -1.22 4.34
N LYS A 182 -4.18 0.08 4.04
CA LYS A 182 -4.49 0.59 2.70
C LYS A 182 -3.37 1.55 2.29
N LEU A 183 -2.99 1.50 1.01
CA LEU A 183 -1.93 2.35 0.49
C LEU A 183 -2.30 3.83 0.58
N PRO A 184 -1.48 4.67 1.20
CA PRO A 184 -1.70 6.11 1.32
C PRO A 184 -1.19 6.89 0.10
N VAL A 185 -0.61 6.20 -0.87
CA VAL A 185 -0.08 6.75 -2.13
C VAL A 185 -0.39 5.81 -3.28
N THR A 186 -0.29 6.33 -4.50
CA THR A 186 -0.39 5.53 -5.73
C THR A 186 0.95 4.88 -6.03
N PHE A 187 0.99 3.58 -6.28
CA PHE A 187 2.15 2.88 -6.83
C PHE A 187 2.05 2.87 -8.34
N TYR A 188 3.06 3.38 -9.02
CA TYR A 188 3.12 3.46 -10.48
C TYR A 188 3.91 2.31 -11.09
N GLN A 189 3.62 2.03 -12.37
CA GLN A 189 4.42 1.17 -13.24
C GLN A 189 5.46 2.04 -13.95
N GLY A 190 6.67 2.13 -13.43
CA GLY A 190 7.72 2.98 -13.96
C GLY A 190 7.47 4.48 -13.79
N THR A 191 8.34 5.28 -14.40
CA THR A 191 8.32 6.75 -14.33
C THR A 191 8.09 7.44 -15.66
N GLU A 192 8.00 6.68 -16.77
CA GLU A 192 8.06 7.21 -18.14
C GLU A 192 6.88 8.14 -18.48
N ASN A 193 5.74 7.94 -17.82
CA ASN A 193 4.52 8.72 -18.05
C ASN A 193 4.21 9.71 -16.93
N LEU A 194 5.15 9.91 -16.01
CA LEU A 194 4.99 10.95 -15.00
C LEU A 194 5.31 12.31 -15.61
N PRO A 195 4.57 13.38 -15.25
CA PRO A 195 4.88 14.73 -15.66
C PRO A 195 6.27 15.16 -15.20
N GLU A 196 6.86 16.11 -15.94
CA GLU A 196 8.13 16.73 -15.56
C GLU A 196 8.10 17.19 -14.09
N PHE A 197 9.19 16.95 -13.34
CA PHE A 197 9.27 17.25 -11.91
C PHE A 197 8.92 18.70 -11.57
N THR A 198 9.25 19.64 -12.46
CA THR A 198 8.99 21.07 -12.32
C THR A 198 7.58 21.51 -12.73
N ASP A 199 6.75 20.60 -13.22
CA ASP A 199 5.34 20.89 -13.50
C ASP A 199 4.51 20.76 -12.22
N TYR A 200 4.06 21.87 -11.68
CA TYR A 200 3.23 21.97 -10.47
C TYR A 200 1.74 22.11 -10.75
N SER A 201 1.30 21.89 -12.00
CA SER A 201 -0.13 21.96 -12.36
C SER A 201 -0.99 20.87 -11.70
N MET A 202 -0.36 19.84 -11.13
CA MET A 202 -0.98 18.61 -10.59
C MET A 202 -1.66 17.73 -11.65
N ALA A 203 -1.77 18.16 -12.90
CA ALA A 203 -2.31 17.33 -13.97
C ALA A 203 -1.53 16.00 -14.07
N HIS A 204 -2.27 14.90 -14.23
CA HIS A 204 -1.71 13.55 -14.31
C HIS A 204 -0.92 13.08 -13.07
N ARG A 205 -1.06 13.77 -11.92
CA ARG A 205 -0.41 13.38 -10.66
C ARG A 205 -1.43 12.87 -9.65
N THR A 206 -1.00 11.94 -8.83
CA THR A 206 -1.77 11.34 -7.73
C THR A 206 -3.09 10.69 -8.18
N TYR A 207 -3.74 9.98 -7.27
CA TYR A 207 -5.02 9.32 -7.51
C TYR A 207 -6.16 10.28 -7.92
N ARG A 208 -5.98 11.60 -7.66
CA ARG A 208 -6.99 12.60 -7.96
C ARG A 208 -7.08 12.95 -9.45
N TYR A 209 -5.95 12.85 -10.16
CA TYR A 209 -5.82 13.37 -11.51
C TYR A 209 -5.27 12.38 -12.53
N THR A 210 -4.85 11.18 -12.10
CA THR A 210 -4.34 10.16 -13.01
C THR A 210 -5.07 8.84 -12.86
N ASN A 211 -5.22 8.13 -13.97
CA ASN A 211 -5.63 6.73 -14.03
C ASN A 211 -4.64 5.90 -14.87
N GLU A 212 -3.54 6.51 -15.28
CA GLU A 212 -2.54 5.90 -16.15
C GLU A 212 -1.41 5.28 -15.35
N ASN A 213 -0.87 4.16 -15.83
CA ASN A 213 0.29 3.46 -15.27
C ASN A 213 0.22 3.17 -13.76
N VAL A 214 -0.98 2.91 -13.26
CA VAL A 214 -1.18 2.60 -11.86
C VAL A 214 -1.00 1.10 -11.65
N LEU A 215 0.03 0.73 -10.88
CA LEU A 215 0.23 -0.65 -10.42
C LEU A 215 -0.75 -0.95 -9.28
N TYR A 216 -0.64 -0.22 -8.18
CA TYR A 216 -1.59 -0.28 -7.07
C TYR A 216 -2.19 1.10 -6.80
N PRO A 217 -3.53 1.23 -6.86
CA PRO A 217 -4.19 2.50 -6.59
C PRO A 217 -4.04 2.94 -5.14
N PHE A 218 -4.11 4.25 -4.90
CA PHE A 218 -4.34 4.79 -3.58
C PHE A 218 -5.57 4.12 -2.92
N GLY A 219 -5.49 3.82 -1.64
CA GLY A 219 -6.57 3.14 -0.92
C GLY A 219 -6.67 1.63 -1.15
N TYR A 220 -5.81 1.04 -1.99
CA TYR A 220 -5.76 -0.40 -2.20
C TYR A 220 -5.10 -1.13 -1.04
N GLY A 221 -5.58 -2.32 -0.74
CA GLY A 221 -5.00 -3.24 0.24
C GLY A 221 -5.96 -4.39 0.52
N LEU A 222 -5.41 -5.59 0.67
CA LEU A 222 -6.17 -6.81 0.89
C LEU A 222 -6.18 -7.23 2.36
N HIS A 223 -7.12 -8.07 2.72
CA HIS A 223 -7.21 -8.75 4.00
C HIS A 223 -7.56 -10.24 3.80
N TYR A 224 -7.45 -11.06 4.85
CA TYR A 224 -7.70 -12.51 4.75
C TYR A 224 -9.18 -12.89 4.77
N GLY A 225 -10.05 -11.94 5.06
CA GLY A 225 -11.49 -12.15 5.03
C GLY A 225 -12.11 -11.79 3.69
N GLU A 226 -13.41 -11.83 3.65
CA GLU A 226 -14.25 -11.43 2.52
C GLU A 226 -15.24 -10.38 3.01
N THR A 227 -15.17 -9.15 2.48
CA THR A 227 -16.11 -8.09 2.83
C THR A 227 -16.93 -7.67 1.63
N ASN A 228 -18.20 -7.42 1.82
CA ASN A 228 -19.13 -6.93 0.79
C ASN A 228 -19.86 -5.69 1.29
N TYR A 229 -20.26 -4.86 0.34
CA TYR A 229 -20.97 -3.61 0.58
C TYR A 229 -22.32 -3.65 -0.11
N ASP A 230 -23.37 -3.15 0.57
CA ASP A 230 -24.70 -3.01 0.01
C ASP A 230 -25.51 -1.93 0.69
N GLY A 231 -26.69 -1.63 0.15
CA GLY A 231 -27.68 -0.79 0.79
C GLY A 231 -27.22 0.66 1.02
N MET A 232 -26.36 1.18 0.15
CA MET A 232 -25.95 2.58 0.22
C MET A 232 -27.15 3.50 0.10
N SER A 233 -27.20 4.51 0.96
CA SER A 233 -28.26 5.52 1.01
C SER A 233 -27.75 6.82 1.59
N VAL A 234 -28.46 7.90 1.31
CA VAL A 234 -28.21 9.24 1.87
C VAL A 234 -29.47 9.72 2.57
N ASP A 235 -29.31 10.62 3.53
CA ASP A 235 -30.46 11.28 4.20
C ASP A 235 -31.17 12.27 3.29
N LYS A 236 -30.43 12.90 2.35
CA LYS A 236 -30.93 13.91 1.41
C LYS A 236 -30.34 13.66 0.02
N ALA A 237 -31.18 13.27 -0.94
CA ALA A 237 -30.75 13.16 -2.34
C ALA A 237 -30.60 14.53 -3.03
N GLU A 238 -31.27 15.56 -2.47
CA GLU A 238 -31.15 16.96 -2.87
C GLU A 238 -30.98 17.82 -1.62
N SER A 239 -29.98 18.72 -1.62
CA SER A 239 -29.65 19.57 -0.47
C SER A 239 -28.98 20.87 -0.92
N ASP A 240 -29.06 21.90 -0.09
CA ASP A 240 -28.34 23.16 -0.32
C ASP A 240 -26.82 22.95 -0.17
N VAL A 241 -26.02 23.74 -0.92
CA VAL A 241 -24.54 23.70 -0.86
C VAL A 241 -23.98 23.94 0.55
N ASN A 242 -24.75 24.59 1.42
CA ASN A 242 -24.38 24.89 2.81
C ASN A 242 -24.80 23.80 3.80
N GLU A 243 -25.49 22.75 3.36
CA GLU A 243 -25.94 21.66 4.23
C GLU A 243 -24.99 20.48 4.21
N SER A 244 -24.91 19.75 5.32
CA SER A 244 -24.24 18.45 5.39
C SER A 244 -25.16 17.34 4.86
N VAL A 245 -24.55 16.26 4.36
CA VAL A 245 -25.22 15.05 3.89
C VAL A 245 -24.71 13.85 4.68
N GLU A 246 -25.64 13.05 5.20
CA GLU A 246 -25.30 11.80 5.86
C GLU A 246 -25.38 10.64 4.87
N VAL A 247 -24.30 9.84 4.82
CA VAL A 247 -24.15 8.67 3.96
C VAL A 247 -24.17 7.42 4.81
N PHE A 248 -24.95 6.44 4.41
CA PHE A 248 -25.05 5.15 5.07
C PHE A 248 -24.70 4.03 4.10
N VAL A 249 -23.99 3.03 4.56
CA VAL A 249 -23.70 1.81 3.80
C VAL A 249 -23.60 0.63 4.75
N ASN A 250 -24.10 -0.53 4.35
CA ASN A 250 -23.88 -1.77 5.08
C ASN A 250 -22.55 -2.39 4.65
N VAL A 251 -21.80 -2.92 5.61
CA VAL A 251 -20.57 -3.67 5.39
C VAL A 251 -20.71 -5.02 6.05
N THR A 252 -20.58 -6.08 5.26
CA THR A 252 -20.73 -7.47 5.71
C THR A 252 -19.41 -8.20 5.59
N ASN A 253 -19.01 -8.92 6.64
CA ASN A 253 -17.92 -9.88 6.59
C ASN A 253 -18.48 -11.27 6.28
N ASP A 254 -18.28 -11.76 5.07
CA ASP A 254 -18.75 -13.07 4.62
C ASP A 254 -17.74 -14.21 4.90
N SER A 255 -16.78 -13.97 5.78
CA SER A 255 -15.74 -14.93 6.11
C SER A 255 -15.79 -15.40 7.55
N ARG A 256 -15.05 -16.47 7.83
CA ARG A 256 -14.85 -17.01 9.19
C ARG A 256 -13.75 -16.27 9.99
N TYR A 257 -13.16 -15.25 9.45
CA TYR A 257 -12.09 -14.49 10.09
C TYR A 257 -12.62 -13.14 10.57
N THR A 258 -12.20 -12.70 11.73
CA THR A 258 -12.40 -11.32 12.15
C THR A 258 -11.56 -10.41 11.25
N VAL A 259 -12.15 -9.34 10.73
CA VAL A 259 -11.47 -8.35 9.89
C VAL A 259 -11.65 -6.94 10.46
N ASN A 260 -10.67 -6.09 10.26
CA ASN A 260 -10.84 -4.65 10.37
C ASN A 260 -10.96 -4.11 8.94
N GLU A 261 -12.15 -3.68 8.56
CA GLU A 261 -12.39 -3.09 7.25
C GLU A 261 -12.21 -1.57 7.33
N ILE A 262 -11.53 -1.01 6.34
CA ILE A 262 -11.39 0.43 6.19
C ILE A 262 -12.37 0.88 5.12
N VAL A 263 -13.52 1.37 5.57
CA VAL A 263 -14.54 1.95 4.71
C VAL A 263 -14.06 3.31 4.23
N GLN A 264 -14.00 3.48 2.92
CA GLN A 264 -13.55 4.70 2.26
C GLN A 264 -14.73 5.34 1.54
N LEU A 265 -14.92 6.63 1.74
CA LEU A 265 -15.96 7.43 1.10
C LEU A 265 -15.32 8.43 0.15
N TYR A 266 -15.63 8.29 -1.13
CA TYR A 266 -15.15 9.16 -2.19
C TYR A 266 -16.28 9.98 -2.76
N ILE A 267 -15.97 11.18 -3.22
CA ILE A 267 -16.88 12.01 -4.01
C ILE A 267 -16.23 12.39 -5.34
N ARG A 268 -17.08 12.64 -6.34
CA ARG A 268 -16.70 13.21 -7.62
C ARG A 268 -17.80 14.18 -8.07
N HIS A 269 -17.42 15.37 -8.48
CA HIS A 269 -18.31 16.29 -9.19
C HIS A 269 -18.50 15.77 -10.61
N VAL A 270 -19.74 15.49 -11.04
CA VAL A 270 -20.01 14.83 -12.32
C VAL A 270 -19.65 15.71 -13.52
N ASP A 271 -20.00 16.98 -13.40
CA ASP A 271 -19.74 18.01 -14.42
C ASP A 271 -18.49 18.85 -14.08
N ALA A 272 -17.48 18.21 -13.47
CA ALA A 272 -16.26 18.87 -13.03
C ALA A 272 -15.53 19.59 -14.18
N ALA A 273 -14.97 20.75 -13.88
CA ALA A 273 -14.03 21.40 -14.77
C ALA A 273 -12.70 20.62 -14.85
N GLU A 274 -11.91 20.83 -15.90
CA GLU A 274 -10.67 20.09 -16.13
C GLU A 274 -9.65 20.18 -14.98
N TYR A 275 -9.67 21.31 -14.24
CA TYR A 275 -8.81 21.51 -13.08
C TYR A 275 -9.33 20.88 -11.78
N GLU A 276 -10.58 20.43 -11.76
CA GLU A 276 -11.13 19.76 -10.59
C GLU A 276 -10.66 18.32 -10.53
N PRO A 277 -10.37 17.79 -9.31
CA PRO A 277 -9.97 16.40 -9.18
C PRO A 277 -11.11 15.44 -9.56
N GLY A 278 -10.75 14.28 -10.06
CA GLY A 278 -11.68 13.18 -10.30
C GLY A 278 -12.30 12.70 -8.99
N TYR A 279 -11.88 11.57 -8.47
CA TYR A 279 -12.34 11.13 -7.16
C TYR A 279 -11.53 11.76 -6.02
N GLN A 280 -12.21 12.10 -4.93
CA GLN A 280 -11.60 12.62 -3.71
C GLN A 280 -12.05 11.81 -2.50
N LEU A 281 -11.11 11.27 -1.75
CA LEU A 281 -11.39 10.66 -0.44
C LEU A 281 -11.83 11.73 0.55
N LYS A 282 -13.02 11.60 1.11
CA LYS A 282 -13.64 12.55 2.04
C LYS A 282 -14.03 11.94 3.39
N GLY A 283 -14.07 10.62 3.48
CA GLY A 283 -14.37 9.95 4.73
C GLY A 283 -13.68 8.61 4.84
N ILE A 284 -13.29 8.27 6.07
CA ILE A 284 -12.72 6.98 6.43
C ILE A 284 -13.38 6.53 7.74
N GLU A 285 -13.81 5.27 7.78
CA GLU A 285 -14.25 4.63 9.02
C GLU A 285 -13.61 3.26 9.15
N VAL A 286 -13.02 2.99 10.31
CA VAL A 286 -12.42 1.68 10.61
C VAL A 286 -13.44 0.83 11.35
N VAL A 287 -13.87 -0.25 10.71
CA VAL A 287 -14.94 -1.11 11.23
C VAL A 287 -14.41 -2.50 11.53
N LYS A 288 -14.38 -2.87 12.80
CA LYS A 288 -14.14 -4.26 13.18
C LYS A 288 -15.40 -5.09 12.94
N LEU A 289 -15.26 -6.15 12.15
CA LEU A 289 -16.33 -7.10 11.84
C LEU A 289 -15.94 -8.49 12.31
N GLU A 290 -16.76 -9.05 13.17
CA GLU A 290 -16.65 -10.45 13.55
C GLU A 290 -17.08 -11.36 12.38
N PRO A 291 -16.79 -12.67 12.40
CA PRO A 291 -17.24 -13.60 11.37
C PRO A 291 -18.75 -13.48 11.08
N TYR A 292 -19.09 -13.31 9.81
CA TYR A 292 -20.47 -13.21 9.33
C TYR A 292 -21.30 -12.06 9.90
N GLU A 293 -20.62 -11.01 10.41
CA GLU A 293 -21.28 -9.81 10.94
C GLU A 293 -21.52 -8.78 9.84
N THR A 294 -22.68 -8.13 9.91
CA THR A 294 -23.02 -6.93 9.12
C THR A 294 -23.12 -5.73 10.04
N LYS A 295 -22.49 -4.63 9.65
CA LYS A 295 -22.63 -3.33 10.32
C LYS A 295 -23.08 -2.25 9.35
N LYS A 296 -23.98 -1.40 9.80
CA LYS A 296 -24.34 -0.17 9.10
C LYS A 296 -23.37 0.93 9.52
N VAL A 297 -22.63 1.44 8.54
CA VAL A 297 -21.68 2.53 8.71
C VAL A 297 -22.33 3.83 8.30
N LYS A 298 -22.08 4.88 9.06
CA LYS A 298 -22.53 6.24 8.81
C LYS A 298 -21.31 7.14 8.66
N LEU A 299 -21.28 7.91 7.57
CA LEU A 299 -20.29 8.97 7.34
C LEU A 299 -21.02 10.27 7.05
N THR A 300 -20.39 11.39 7.37
CA THR A 300 -20.99 12.72 7.18
C THR A 300 -20.09 13.51 6.22
N LEU A 301 -20.71 14.04 5.17
CA LEU A 301 -20.08 14.99 4.25
C LEU A 301 -20.54 16.40 4.61
N SER A 302 -19.60 17.24 4.94
CA SER A 302 -19.83 18.68 5.22
C SER A 302 -19.82 19.50 3.93
N PRO A 303 -20.26 20.76 3.93
CA PRO A 303 -20.11 21.65 2.77
C PRO A 303 -18.69 21.74 2.24
N ARG A 304 -17.69 21.69 3.12
CA ARG A 304 -16.27 21.71 2.79
C ARG A 304 -15.83 20.49 1.95
N ASP A 305 -16.47 19.34 2.13
CA ASP A 305 -16.12 18.14 1.38
C ASP A 305 -16.48 18.25 -0.11
N PHE A 306 -17.46 19.09 -0.43
CA PHE A 306 -17.90 19.42 -1.79
C PHE A 306 -17.23 20.68 -2.36
N ALA A 307 -16.29 21.28 -1.61
CA ALA A 307 -15.64 22.48 -2.05
C ALA A 307 -14.49 22.19 -3.02
N VAL A 308 -14.32 23.12 -3.96
CA VAL A 308 -13.20 23.18 -4.90
C VAL A 308 -12.36 24.41 -4.62
N ILE A 309 -11.10 24.38 -5.02
CA ILE A 309 -10.22 25.55 -4.99
C ILE A 309 -10.24 26.15 -6.40
N GLU A 310 -10.68 27.39 -6.50
CA GLU A 310 -10.69 28.14 -7.76
C GLU A 310 -9.30 28.74 -8.09
N GLU A 311 -9.11 29.23 -9.28
CA GLU A 311 -7.83 29.78 -9.74
C GLU A 311 -7.29 30.94 -8.88
N ASP A 312 -8.18 31.71 -8.26
CA ASP A 312 -7.83 32.80 -7.34
C ASP A 312 -7.45 32.33 -5.92
N GLY A 313 -7.51 31.00 -5.66
CA GLY A 313 -7.24 30.39 -4.37
C GLY A 313 -8.44 30.36 -3.44
N SER A 314 -9.61 30.85 -3.84
CA SER A 314 -10.81 30.76 -3.01
C SER A 314 -11.32 29.33 -2.90
N CYS A 315 -11.79 28.95 -1.71
CA CYS A 315 -12.42 27.67 -1.43
C CYS A 315 -13.94 27.83 -1.48
N VAL A 316 -14.60 27.18 -2.42
CA VAL A 316 -16.04 27.37 -2.65
C VAL A 316 -16.78 26.03 -2.77
N ALA A 317 -17.91 25.91 -2.08
CA ALA A 317 -18.87 24.84 -2.32
C ALA A 317 -19.65 25.14 -3.61
N VAL A 318 -19.65 24.20 -4.54
CA VAL A 318 -20.20 24.36 -5.88
C VAL A 318 -21.51 23.56 -6.00
N PRO A 319 -22.60 24.15 -6.53
CA PRO A 319 -23.79 23.39 -6.87
C PRO A 319 -23.52 22.47 -8.07
N GLY A 320 -24.24 21.34 -8.13
CA GLY A 320 -24.09 20.38 -9.21
C GLY A 320 -24.47 18.97 -8.79
N ILE A 321 -24.22 18.01 -9.66
CA ILE A 321 -24.41 16.59 -9.38
C ILE A 321 -23.10 16.00 -8.88
N TYR A 322 -23.18 15.28 -7.79
CA TYR A 322 -22.05 14.59 -7.18
C TYR A 322 -22.30 13.08 -7.10
N GLU A 323 -21.41 12.30 -7.65
CA GLU A 323 -21.35 10.88 -7.39
C GLU A 323 -20.64 10.63 -6.05
N ILE A 324 -21.28 9.95 -5.13
CA ILE A 324 -20.70 9.47 -3.88
C ILE A 324 -20.46 7.98 -4.00
N SER A 325 -19.25 7.53 -3.65
CA SER A 325 -18.88 6.12 -3.69
C SER A 325 -18.38 5.64 -2.33
N ALA A 326 -18.87 4.49 -1.87
CA ALA A 326 -18.41 3.85 -0.63
C ALA A 326 -17.90 2.43 -0.88
N GLY A 327 -16.77 2.08 -0.28
CA GLY A 327 -16.19 0.75 -0.43
C GLY A 327 -14.87 0.61 0.34
N GLY A 328 -14.22 -0.54 0.21
CA GLY A 328 -12.90 -0.81 0.78
C GLY A 328 -11.73 -0.38 -0.11
N GLN A 329 -12.00 0.40 -1.15
CA GLN A 329 -11.05 0.78 -2.19
C GLN A 329 -11.50 2.04 -2.93
N GLN A 330 -10.61 2.61 -3.75
CA GLN A 330 -10.94 3.67 -4.69
C GLN A 330 -11.93 3.18 -5.77
N PRO A 331 -12.89 4.02 -6.22
CA PRO A 331 -13.90 3.63 -7.19
C PRO A 331 -13.39 3.71 -8.65
N ASP A 332 -12.28 3.05 -8.97
CA ASP A 332 -11.67 3.00 -10.29
C ASP A 332 -11.62 1.59 -10.88
N ASP A 333 -11.32 1.50 -12.18
CA ASP A 333 -11.29 0.22 -12.89
C ASP A 333 -10.10 -0.66 -12.46
N ARG A 334 -8.95 -0.07 -12.11
CA ARG A 334 -7.78 -0.83 -11.66
C ARG A 334 -8.06 -1.48 -10.31
N SER A 335 -8.63 -0.75 -9.35
CA SER A 335 -9.08 -1.29 -8.07
C SER A 335 -10.07 -2.43 -8.25
N THR A 336 -11.05 -2.26 -9.15
CA THR A 336 -12.03 -3.30 -9.49
C THR A 336 -11.36 -4.53 -10.09
N LYS A 337 -10.38 -4.36 -10.99
CA LYS A 337 -9.62 -5.47 -11.59
C LYS A 337 -8.83 -6.26 -10.55
N LEU A 338 -8.18 -5.56 -9.61
CA LEU A 338 -7.34 -6.18 -8.57
C LEU A 338 -8.15 -6.95 -7.52
N THR A 339 -9.33 -6.44 -7.15
CA THR A 339 -10.13 -7.02 -6.07
C THR A 339 -11.30 -7.88 -6.55
N GLY A 340 -11.72 -7.73 -7.80
CA GLY A 340 -12.96 -8.32 -8.32
C GLY A 340 -14.22 -7.66 -7.79
N LYS A 341 -14.12 -6.56 -7.02
CA LYS A 341 -15.24 -5.89 -6.33
C LYS A 341 -15.44 -4.48 -6.85
N ARG A 342 -16.68 -4.03 -6.82
CA ARG A 342 -17.07 -2.66 -7.11
C ARG A 342 -17.45 -1.95 -5.82
N THR A 343 -17.30 -0.63 -5.80
CA THR A 343 -17.84 0.23 -4.75
C THR A 343 -19.34 0.43 -4.96
N GLU A 344 -20.08 0.65 -3.88
CA GLU A 344 -21.46 1.16 -3.93
C GLU A 344 -21.43 2.63 -4.36
N ARG A 345 -22.44 3.07 -5.14
CA ARG A 345 -22.51 4.44 -5.68
C ARG A 345 -23.91 5.00 -5.60
N ILE A 346 -24.00 6.30 -5.38
CA ILE A 346 -25.24 7.07 -5.39
C ILE A 346 -24.96 8.50 -5.85
N ASP A 347 -25.86 9.04 -6.68
CA ASP A 347 -25.79 10.44 -7.09
C ASP A 347 -26.65 11.29 -6.18
N ILE A 348 -26.18 12.50 -5.86
CA ILE A 348 -26.91 13.54 -5.16
C ILE A 348 -26.83 14.86 -5.93
N THR A 349 -27.82 15.73 -5.70
CA THR A 349 -27.83 17.09 -6.26
C THR A 349 -27.55 18.11 -5.16
N ARG A 350 -26.57 18.96 -5.38
CA ARG A 350 -26.29 20.12 -4.53
C ARG A 350 -26.89 21.36 -5.20
N CYS A 351 -27.78 22.04 -4.49
CA CYS A 351 -28.53 23.21 -4.97
C CYS A 351 -28.02 24.50 -4.33
N GLY A 352 -28.41 25.66 -4.91
CA GLY A 352 -28.07 26.98 -4.39
C GLY A 352 -27.02 27.69 -5.23
N GLU A 353 -26.42 28.73 -4.66
CA GLU A 353 -25.36 29.50 -5.29
C GLU A 353 -23.99 29.05 -4.76
N LYS A 354 -22.94 29.24 -5.55
CA LYS A 354 -21.57 29.06 -5.07
C LYS A 354 -21.35 29.85 -3.79
N THR A 355 -20.85 29.17 -2.76
CA THR A 355 -20.67 29.76 -1.44
C THR A 355 -19.25 29.51 -0.93
N GLY A 356 -18.59 30.57 -0.46
CA GLY A 356 -17.28 30.45 0.19
C GLY A 356 -17.35 29.55 1.43
N VAL A 357 -16.35 28.70 1.59
CA VAL A 357 -16.22 27.79 2.74
C VAL A 357 -14.92 28.10 3.46
N ASP A 358 -14.98 28.26 4.77
CA ASP A 358 -13.78 28.47 5.59
C ASP A 358 -12.89 27.22 5.62
N TYR A 359 -11.58 27.46 5.56
CA TYR A 359 -10.55 26.40 5.62
C TYR A 359 -10.48 25.73 6.98
#